data_e79b23a9dfd7b6f03f8e145ad1e1c88b
#
_entry.id   e79b23a9dfd7b6f03f8e145ad1e1c88b
#
_cell.length_a   1.000
_cell.length_b   1.000
_cell.length_c   1.000
_cell.angle_alpha   90.00
_cell.angle_beta   90.00
_cell.angle_gamma   90.00
#
_symmetry.space_group_name_H-M   'P 1'
#
loop_
_entity.id
_entity.type
_entity.pdbx_description
1 polymer ?
#
loop_
_entity_poly.entity_id
_entity_poly.type
_entity_poly.pdbx_seq_one_letter_code
_entity_poly.pdbx_strand_id
1 'polypeptide(L)'
;MSFPTDDEPSLPPARWHWSREEMRDLGRRVADAIADYLADLPEKPVFTPVPPDVAKAFASVTPPRTGTPIDELLEEFRRSIAPYPFGNGHPRFHGWVNPPPHVVGVVASALAAAMNPSVAGGNHAAVHLEHQVVRWFRELAGFPEASRGLLVSGGSVATLTALTVARHVAAARGGIDVRASGLQGHSRRLVLYVGEETHSCVRKFADIPGS
;
A
#
# COMPACT_ATOMS: atom_id res chain seq x y z
N MET A 1 -37.57 -1.26 -2.66
CA MET A 1 -36.47 -1.14 -3.62
C MET A 1 -36.92 -1.85 -4.89
N SER A 2 -37.33 -1.11 -5.92
CA SER A 2 -37.70 -1.70 -7.22
C SER A 2 -36.40 -1.84 -8.04
N PHE A 3 -36.18 -3.05 -8.54
CA PHE A 3 -35.10 -3.32 -9.50
C PHE A 3 -35.43 -2.63 -10.83
N PRO A 4 -34.41 -2.13 -11.54
CA PRO A 4 -34.62 -1.48 -12.85
C PRO A 4 -35.25 -2.47 -13.82
N THR A 5 -36.20 -1.98 -14.61
CA THR A 5 -36.87 -2.73 -15.70
C THR A 5 -35.95 -2.94 -16.88
N ASP A 6 -36.16 -4.02 -17.64
CA ASP A 6 -35.32 -4.59 -18.71
C ASP A 6 -35.04 -3.73 -19.97
N ASP A 7 -35.21 -2.42 -19.92
CA ASP A 7 -35.02 -1.48 -21.05
C ASP A 7 -33.73 -0.64 -20.98
N GLU A 8 -32.78 -0.98 -20.11
CA GLU A 8 -31.45 -0.37 -20.19
C GLU A 8 -30.61 -1.00 -21.32
N PRO A 9 -29.92 -0.20 -22.15
CA PRO A 9 -29.05 -0.73 -23.18
C PRO A 9 -28.03 -1.66 -22.53
N SER A 10 -28.00 -2.92 -22.96
CA SER A 10 -27.08 -3.92 -22.47
C SER A 10 -25.65 -3.38 -22.60
N LEU A 11 -24.94 -3.29 -21.47
CA LEU A 11 -23.52 -2.95 -21.51
C LEU A 11 -22.78 -3.91 -22.44
N PRO A 12 -21.87 -3.43 -23.28
CA PRO A 12 -21.05 -4.33 -24.09
C PRO A 12 -20.36 -5.31 -23.17
N PRO A 13 -20.23 -6.59 -23.56
CA PRO A 13 -19.63 -7.61 -22.72
C PRO A 13 -18.24 -7.15 -22.27
N ALA A 14 -17.99 -7.22 -20.95
CA ALA A 14 -16.70 -6.88 -20.40
C ALA A 14 -15.61 -7.69 -21.12
N ARG A 15 -14.64 -7.00 -21.69
CA ARG A 15 -13.56 -7.64 -22.44
C ARG A 15 -12.49 -8.12 -21.44
N TRP A 16 -12.62 -9.36 -20.98
CA TRP A 16 -11.69 -9.97 -20.02
C TRP A 16 -10.44 -10.57 -20.68
N HIS A 17 -10.44 -10.70 -22.02
CA HIS A 17 -9.35 -11.34 -22.76
C HIS A 17 -8.62 -10.31 -23.62
N TRP A 18 -7.35 -10.14 -23.34
CA TRP A 18 -6.42 -9.35 -24.11
C TRP A 18 -5.52 -10.28 -24.90
N SER A 19 -5.28 -9.98 -26.17
CA SER A 19 -4.25 -10.68 -26.95
C SER A 19 -2.86 -10.36 -26.40
N ARG A 20 -1.90 -11.22 -26.68
CA ARG A 20 -0.51 -10.98 -26.32
C ARG A 20 0.03 -9.68 -26.92
N GLU A 21 -0.40 -9.33 -28.12
CA GLU A 21 0.02 -8.12 -28.83
C GLU A 21 -0.53 -6.87 -28.13
N GLU A 22 -1.81 -6.84 -27.82
CA GLU A 22 -2.44 -5.76 -27.06
C GLU A 22 -1.77 -5.54 -25.68
N MET A 23 -1.49 -6.64 -24.96
CA MET A 23 -0.77 -6.54 -23.66
C MET A 23 0.65 -5.98 -23.83
N ARG A 24 1.35 -6.34 -24.91
CA ARG A 24 2.69 -5.81 -25.20
C ARG A 24 2.65 -4.33 -25.58
N ASP A 25 1.69 -3.94 -26.40
CA ASP A 25 1.54 -2.54 -26.82
C ASP A 25 1.24 -1.67 -25.59
N LEU A 26 0.25 -2.06 -24.78
CA LEU A 26 -0.05 -1.37 -23.54
C LEU A 26 1.17 -1.28 -22.61
N GLY A 27 1.89 -2.40 -22.46
CA GLY A 27 3.09 -2.45 -21.61
C GLY A 27 4.17 -1.48 -22.07
N ARG A 28 4.42 -1.34 -23.38
CA ARG A 28 5.37 -0.38 -23.95
C ARG A 28 4.94 1.07 -23.64
N ARG A 29 3.70 1.39 -23.89
CA ARG A 29 3.14 2.74 -23.68
C ARG A 29 3.18 3.15 -22.21
N VAL A 30 2.92 2.22 -21.30
CA VAL A 30 3.04 2.46 -19.85
C VAL A 30 4.50 2.61 -19.44
N ALA A 31 5.42 1.81 -20.01
CA ALA A 31 6.84 1.92 -19.74
C ALA A 31 7.40 3.29 -20.19
N ASP A 32 7.00 3.76 -21.38
CA ASP A 32 7.36 5.08 -21.89
C ASP A 32 6.82 6.19 -20.95
N ALA A 33 5.56 6.11 -20.54
CA ALA A 33 4.96 7.08 -19.62
C ALA A 33 5.66 7.10 -18.24
N ILE A 34 6.11 5.96 -17.74
CA ILE A 34 6.90 5.86 -16.50
C ILE A 34 8.28 6.49 -16.69
N ALA A 35 8.95 6.19 -17.81
CA ALA A 35 10.28 6.72 -18.11
C ALA A 35 10.23 8.24 -18.23
N ASP A 36 9.29 8.78 -18.98
CA ASP A 36 9.09 10.23 -19.14
C ASP A 36 8.81 10.89 -17.78
N TYR A 37 7.89 10.31 -16.99
CA TYR A 37 7.55 10.85 -15.69
C TYR A 37 8.76 10.94 -14.76
N LEU A 38 9.55 9.87 -14.67
CA LEU A 38 10.73 9.81 -13.79
C LEU A 38 11.89 10.69 -14.30
N ALA A 39 12.10 10.73 -15.61
CA ALA A 39 13.15 11.56 -16.22
C ALA A 39 12.89 13.06 -16.04
N ASP A 40 11.62 13.45 -16.11
CA ASP A 40 11.22 14.86 -16.00
C ASP A 40 11.22 15.40 -14.55
N LEU A 41 11.21 14.52 -13.54
CA LEU A 41 11.06 14.94 -12.14
C LEU A 41 12.08 16.02 -11.70
N PRO A 42 13.38 15.96 -12.05
CA PRO A 42 14.35 16.95 -11.61
C PRO A 42 14.04 18.38 -12.07
N GLU A 43 13.38 18.51 -13.22
CA GLU A 43 13.06 19.80 -13.85
C GLU A 43 11.70 20.38 -13.39
N LYS A 44 10.89 19.56 -12.70
CA LYS A 44 9.59 19.99 -12.19
C LYS A 44 9.69 20.66 -10.81
N PRO A 45 8.68 21.42 -10.39
CA PRO A 45 8.58 21.85 -8.99
C PRO A 45 8.53 20.63 -8.05
N VAL A 46 9.16 20.74 -6.88
CA VAL A 46 9.09 19.69 -5.84
C VAL A 46 7.66 19.38 -5.43
N PHE A 47 6.84 20.42 -5.37
CA PHE A 47 5.43 20.32 -5.01
C PHE A 47 4.61 21.31 -5.83
N THR A 48 3.51 20.85 -6.38
CA THR A 48 2.51 21.67 -7.08
C THR A 48 1.16 21.39 -6.46
N PRO A 49 0.50 22.38 -5.86
CA PRO A 49 -0.86 22.19 -5.33
C PRO A 49 -1.82 21.79 -6.44
N VAL A 50 -2.75 20.89 -6.14
CA VAL A 50 -3.83 20.54 -7.07
C VAL A 50 -4.74 21.77 -7.25
N PRO A 51 -4.96 22.27 -8.48
CA PRO A 51 -5.87 23.39 -8.73
C PRO A 51 -7.30 23.06 -8.29
N PRO A 52 -8.08 24.06 -7.81
CA PRO A 52 -9.44 23.83 -7.31
C PRO A 52 -10.40 23.22 -8.34
N ASP A 53 -10.24 23.56 -9.61
CA ASP A 53 -11.02 22.99 -10.72
C ASP A 53 -10.71 21.51 -10.96
N VAL A 54 -9.43 21.11 -10.89
CA VAL A 54 -9.01 19.72 -10.98
C VAL A 54 -9.52 18.92 -9.77
N ALA A 55 -9.38 19.46 -8.56
CA ALA A 55 -9.91 18.83 -7.36
C ALA A 55 -11.44 18.66 -7.42
N LYS A 56 -12.15 19.66 -7.92
CA LYS A 56 -13.60 19.61 -8.13
C LYS A 56 -13.97 18.57 -9.20
N ALA A 57 -13.20 18.48 -10.28
CA ALA A 57 -13.43 17.46 -11.30
C ALA A 57 -13.38 16.05 -10.68
N PHE A 58 -12.34 15.72 -9.93
CA PHE A 58 -12.26 14.42 -9.23
C PHE A 58 -13.45 14.16 -8.29
N ALA A 59 -13.89 15.19 -7.56
CA ALA A 59 -15.00 15.04 -6.62
C ALA A 59 -16.36 14.88 -7.29
N SER A 60 -16.50 15.28 -8.56
CA SER A 60 -17.76 15.26 -9.32
C SER A 60 -17.92 14.06 -10.25
N VAL A 61 -16.86 13.28 -10.48
CA VAL A 61 -16.91 12.09 -11.35
C VAL A 61 -17.80 11.02 -10.72
N THR A 62 -18.80 10.59 -11.48
CA THR A 62 -19.62 9.42 -11.12
C THR A 62 -18.97 8.13 -11.63
N PRO A 63 -19.26 6.97 -11.02
CA PRO A 63 -18.76 5.69 -11.53
C PRO A 63 -19.10 5.52 -13.02
N PRO A 64 -18.12 5.22 -13.87
CA PRO A 64 -18.36 5.03 -15.31
C PRO A 64 -19.24 3.81 -15.53
N ARG A 65 -20.21 3.92 -16.44
CA ARG A 65 -21.07 2.83 -16.85
C ARG A 65 -20.50 2.01 -18.01
N THR A 66 -19.50 2.55 -18.69
CA THR A 66 -18.79 1.92 -19.82
C THR A 66 -17.30 2.03 -19.60
N GLY A 67 -16.51 1.15 -20.23
CA GLY A 67 -15.06 1.22 -20.18
C GLY A 67 -14.53 2.48 -20.89
N THR A 68 -13.43 3.03 -20.40
CA THR A 68 -12.72 4.16 -21.01
C THR A 68 -11.53 3.62 -21.83
N PRO A 69 -11.31 4.11 -23.07
CA PRO A 69 -10.15 3.76 -23.86
C PRO A 69 -8.84 4.05 -23.12
N ILE A 70 -7.85 3.18 -23.28
CA ILE A 70 -6.58 3.30 -22.55
C ILE A 70 -5.82 4.60 -22.88
N ASP A 71 -5.97 5.11 -24.09
CA ASP A 71 -5.36 6.38 -24.50
C ASP A 71 -5.90 7.56 -23.70
N GLU A 72 -7.18 7.57 -23.45
CA GLU A 72 -7.84 8.58 -22.64
C GLU A 72 -7.40 8.49 -21.17
N LEU A 73 -7.25 7.27 -20.65
CA LEU A 73 -6.75 7.06 -19.27
C LEU A 73 -5.29 7.50 -19.12
N LEU A 74 -4.43 7.22 -20.09
CA LEU A 74 -3.03 7.69 -20.07
C LEU A 74 -2.94 9.20 -20.21
N GLU A 75 -3.80 9.80 -21.02
CA GLU A 75 -3.88 11.26 -21.16
C GLU A 75 -4.39 11.93 -19.88
N GLU A 76 -5.40 11.36 -19.24
CA GLU A 76 -5.89 11.82 -17.94
C GLU A 76 -4.79 11.73 -16.88
N PHE A 77 -4.03 10.65 -16.84
CA PHE A 77 -2.86 10.52 -15.96
C PHE A 77 -1.87 11.66 -16.20
N ARG A 78 -1.47 11.92 -17.43
CA ARG A 78 -0.52 12.98 -17.79
C ARG A 78 -1.02 14.38 -17.43
N ARG A 79 -2.30 14.64 -17.66
CA ARG A 79 -2.90 15.96 -17.48
C ARG A 79 -3.30 16.26 -16.04
N SER A 80 -3.88 15.28 -15.35
CA SER A 80 -4.60 15.50 -14.11
C SER A 80 -3.97 14.86 -12.88
N ILE A 81 -3.06 13.89 -13.04
CA ILE A 81 -2.45 13.15 -11.93
C ILE A 81 -0.95 13.43 -11.84
N ALA A 82 -0.21 13.15 -12.90
CA ALA A 82 1.25 13.25 -12.93
C ALA A 82 1.82 14.65 -12.60
N PRO A 83 1.13 15.78 -12.87
CA PRO A 83 1.63 17.10 -12.51
C PRO A 83 1.57 17.42 -11.02
N TYR A 84 0.83 16.66 -10.22
CA TYR A 84 0.53 16.96 -8.82
C TYR A 84 1.00 15.89 -7.83
N PRO A 85 2.25 15.41 -7.92
CA PRO A 85 2.78 14.45 -6.94
C PRO A 85 3.05 15.17 -5.62
N PHE A 86 3.13 14.39 -4.52
CA PHE A 86 3.50 14.94 -3.22
C PHE A 86 5.03 15.20 -3.07
N GLY A 87 5.79 15.18 -4.16
CA GLY A 87 7.23 15.43 -4.20
C GLY A 87 8.11 14.19 -4.01
N ASN A 88 7.55 13.05 -3.64
CA ASN A 88 8.28 11.79 -3.53
C ASN A 88 8.94 11.45 -4.88
N GLY A 89 10.23 11.13 -4.87
CA GLY A 89 11.00 10.88 -6.07
C GLY A 89 11.71 12.11 -6.65
N HIS A 90 11.34 13.32 -6.27
CA HIS A 90 12.06 14.52 -6.69
C HIS A 90 13.40 14.62 -5.95
N PRO A 91 14.55 14.89 -6.62
CA PRO A 91 15.86 14.90 -5.99
C PRO A 91 16.03 15.99 -4.92
N ARG A 92 15.20 17.02 -4.92
CA ARG A 92 15.19 18.11 -3.91
C ARG A 92 14.06 17.95 -2.87
N PHE A 93 13.39 16.82 -2.83
CA PHE A 93 12.39 16.55 -1.78
C PHE A 93 13.08 16.04 -0.51
N HIS A 94 13.04 16.82 0.55
CA HIS A 94 13.65 16.52 1.85
C HIS A 94 12.61 16.32 2.97
N GLY A 95 11.35 16.18 2.61
CA GLY A 95 10.27 15.95 3.57
C GLY A 95 10.14 14.47 3.95
N TRP A 96 9.91 14.21 5.22
CA TRP A 96 9.67 12.88 5.78
C TRP A 96 10.72 11.81 5.45
N VAL A 97 10.33 10.52 5.56
CA VAL A 97 11.19 9.37 5.25
C VAL A 97 10.61 8.63 4.03
N ASN A 98 10.42 9.38 2.94
CA ASN A 98 9.85 8.84 1.71
C ASN A 98 10.94 8.77 0.63
N PRO A 99 11.51 7.58 0.37
CA PRO A 99 12.54 7.43 -0.64
C PRO A 99 11.96 7.59 -2.06
N PRO A 100 12.79 8.00 -3.03
CA PRO A 100 12.41 7.93 -4.44
C PRO A 100 12.18 6.48 -4.87
N PRO A 101 11.33 6.25 -5.88
CA PRO A 101 11.14 4.92 -6.43
C PRO A 101 12.42 4.48 -7.16
N HIS A 102 12.85 3.24 -6.92
CA HIS A 102 13.89 2.62 -7.73
C HIS A 102 13.25 1.97 -8.96
N VAL A 103 13.78 2.24 -10.15
CA VAL A 103 13.19 1.77 -11.44
C VAL A 103 12.97 0.25 -11.45
N VAL A 104 13.95 -0.53 -10.95
CA VAL A 104 13.79 -2.00 -10.83
C VAL A 104 12.62 -2.37 -9.90
N GLY A 105 12.40 -1.59 -8.83
CA GLY A 105 11.26 -1.78 -7.92
C GLY A 105 9.93 -1.55 -8.61
N VAL A 106 9.84 -0.55 -9.49
CA VAL A 106 8.62 -0.27 -10.29
C VAL A 106 8.31 -1.46 -11.19
N VAL A 107 9.32 -1.96 -11.93
CA VAL A 107 9.15 -3.13 -12.81
C VAL A 107 8.81 -4.40 -12.02
N ALA A 108 9.46 -4.63 -10.88
CA ALA A 108 9.17 -5.76 -10.00
C ALA A 108 7.73 -5.69 -9.45
N SER A 109 7.23 -4.49 -9.13
CA SER A 109 5.84 -4.29 -8.68
C SER A 109 4.84 -4.63 -9.78
N ALA A 110 5.13 -4.29 -11.04
CA ALA A 110 4.30 -4.67 -12.18
C ALA A 110 4.24 -6.20 -12.37
N LEU A 111 5.38 -6.89 -12.24
CA LEU A 111 5.43 -8.35 -12.29
C LEU A 111 4.67 -9.00 -11.13
N ALA A 112 4.82 -8.46 -9.92
CA ALA A 112 4.08 -8.93 -8.75
C ALA A 112 2.57 -8.75 -8.92
N ALA A 113 2.13 -7.62 -9.46
CA ALA A 113 0.72 -7.36 -9.76
C ALA A 113 0.17 -8.32 -10.83
N ALA A 114 0.97 -8.65 -11.86
CA ALA A 114 0.58 -9.62 -12.88
C ALA A 114 0.44 -11.04 -12.32
N MET A 115 1.27 -11.43 -11.35
CA MET A 115 1.17 -12.72 -10.65
C MET A 115 0.03 -12.74 -9.63
N ASN A 116 -0.27 -11.61 -9.03
CA ASN A 116 -1.29 -11.44 -7.97
C ASN A 116 -1.30 -12.57 -6.91
N PRO A 117 -0.15 -12.94 -6.32
CA PRO A 117 -0.09 -14.07 -5.40
C PRO A 117 -0.66 -13.73 -4.03
N SER A 118 -1.34 -14.68 -3.39
CA SER A 118 -1.66 -14.59 -1.97
C SER A 118 -0.52 -15.23 -1.15
N VAL A 119 0.02 -14.49 -0.19
CA VAL A 119 1.05 -14.99 0.74
C VAL A 119 0.48 -15.45 2.08
N ALA A 120 -0.85 -15.57 2.18
CA ALA A 120 -1.53 -16.04 3.40
C ALA A 120 -1.20 -17.50 3.75
N GLY A 121 -0.67 -18.27 2.82
CA GLY A 121 -0.26 -19.66 3.03
C GLY A 121 0.01 -20.40 1.71
N GLY A 122 0.31 -21.67 1.83
CA GLY A 122 0.60 -22.53 0.69
C GLY A 122 2.11 -22.65 0.37
N ASN A 123 2.42 -23.54 -0.55
CA ASN A 123 3.79 -23.80 -0.99
C ASN A 123 4.00 -23.25 -2.40
N HIS A 124 4.27 -21.95 -2.50
CA HIS A 124 4.56 -21.27 -3.76
C HIS A 124 5.65 -20.20 -3.57
N ALA A 125 6.24 -19.77 -4.68
CA ALA A 125 7.43 -18.92 -4.69
C ALA A 125 7.30 -17.63 -3.85
N ALA A 126 6.16 -16.95 -3.87
CA ALA A 126 5.99 -15.68 -3.17
C ALA A 126 6.13 -15.83 -1.64
N VAL A 127 5.62 -16.93 -1.05
CA VAL A 127 5.78 -17.24 0.38
C VAL A 127 7.26 -17.44 0.74
N HIS A 128 8.00 -18.18 -0.08
CA HIS A 128 9.42 -18.40 0.14
C HIS A 128 10.26 -17.14 -0.04
N LEU A 129 9.91 -16.28 -1.00
CA LEU A 129 10.55 -14.97 -1.19
C LEU A 129 10.31 -14.05 0.01
N GLU A 130 9.09 -13.99 0.55
CA GLU A 130 8.81 -13.22 1.76
C GLU A 130 9.67 -13.70 2.93
N HIS A 131 9.71 -15.00 3.19
CA HIS A 131 10.55 -15.57 4.25
C HIS A 131 12.04 -15.26 4.03
N GLN A 132 12.50 -15.26 2.79
CA GLN A 132 13.89 -14.90 2.47
C GLN A 132 14.18 -13.45 2.79
N VAL A 133 13.32 -12.53 2.37
CA VAL A 133 13.48 -11.08 2.63
C VAL A 133 13.43 -10.80 4.13
N VAL A 134 12.47 -11.39 4.85
CA VAL A 134 12.39 -11.27 6.32
C VAL A 134 13.67 -11.77 7.00
N ARG A 135 14.25 -12.89 6.53
CA ARG A 135 15.53 -13.38 7.05
C ARG A 135 16.65 -12.39 6.82
N TRP A 136 16.75 -11.79 5.63
CA TRP A 136 17.77 -10.79 5.34
C TRP A 136 17.63 -9.56 6.26
N PHE A 137 16.42 -9.04 6.45
CA PHE A 137 16.20 -7.93 7.39
C PHE A 137 16.54 -8.30 8.84
N ARG A 138 16.22 -9.52 9.26
CA ARG A 138 16.61 -10.04 10.58
C ARG A 138 18.13 -9.98 10.77
N GLU A 139 18.88 -10.48 9.79
CA GLU A 139 20.36 -10.52 9.81
C GLU A 139 20.95 -9.10 9.79
N LEU A 140 20.45 -8.23 8.90
CA LEU A 140 20.89 -6.83 8.81
C LEU A 140 20.62 -6.02 10.10
N ALA A 141 19.50 -6.30 10.78
CA ALA A 141 19.14 -5.64 12.03
C ALA A 141 19.76 -6.28 13.28
N GLY A 142 20.55 -7.37 13.15
CA GLY A 142 21.19 -8.06 14.26
C GLY A 142 20.23 -8.79 15.20
N PHE A 143 19.04 -9.19 14.74
CA PHE A 143 18.10 -9.96 15.53
C PHE A 143 18.55 -11.43 15.68
N PRO A 144 18.20 -12.09 16.82
CA PRO A 144 18.49 -13.50 17.02
C PRO A 144 17.96 -14.40 15.90
N GLU A 145 18.64 -15.51 15.63
CA GLU A 145 18.27 -16.46 14.55
C GLU A 145 16.84 -17.01 14.71
N ALA A 146 16.38 -17.18 15.94
CA ALA A 146 15.03 -17.65 16.24
C ALA A 146 13.94 -16.62 15.96
N SER A 147 14.28 -15.34 15.71
CA SER A 147 13.30 -14.29 15.43
C SER A 147 12.55 -14.56 14.12
N ARG A 148 11.29 -14.22 14.13
CA ARG A 148 10.38 -14.33 12.98
C ARG A 148 9.80 -12.96 12.66
N GLY A 149 9.29 -12.79 11.46
CA GLY A 149 8.67 -11.56 11.00
C GLY A 149 7.72 -11.81 9.85
N LEU A 150 7.06 -10.76 9.41
CA LEU A 150 6.19 -10.73 8.24
C LEU A 150 6.25 -9.34 7.60
N LEU A 151 5.95 -9.27 6.32
CA LEU A 151 5.76 -8.01 5.62
C LEU A 151 4.28 -7.57 5.74
N VAL A 152 4.07 -6.29 5.96
CA VAL A 152 2.73 -5.70 6.14
C VAL A 152 2.59 -4.43 5.31
N SER A 153 1.37 -3.94 5.16
CA SER A 153 1.02 -2.83 4.26
C SER A 153 1.47 -1.43 4.72
N GLY A 154 2.37 -1.34 5.69
CA GLY A 154 2.95 -0.06 6.09
C GLY A 154 3.35 0.01 7.56
N GLY A 155 4.09 1.07 7.93
CA GLY A 155 4.68 1.25 9.26
C GLY A 155 3.66 1.24 10.40
N SER A 156 2.47 1.80 10.20
CA SER A 156 1.41 1.78 11.22
C SER A 156 0.93 0.36 11.52
N VAL A 157 0.76 -0.48 10.50
CA VAL A 157 0.37 -1.89 10.68
C VAL A 157 1.52 -2.69 11.28
N ALA A 158 2.77 -2.41 10.89
CA ALA A 158 3.95 -3.02 11.49
C ALA A 158 4.03 -2.72 12.99
N THR A 159 3.85 -1.45 13.38
CA THR A 159 3.81 -1.03 14.79
C THR A 159 2.67 -1.69 15.55
N LEU A 160 1.46 -1.70 14.99
CA LEU A 160 0.30 -2.37 15.57
C LEU A 160 0.57 -3.85 15.82
N THR A 161 1.13 -4.55 14.82
CA THR A 161 1.48 -5.98 14.92
C THR A 161 2.51 -6.21 16.02
N ALA A 162 3.59 -5.43 16.04
CA ALA A 162 4.65 -5.57 17.04
C ALA A 162 4.13 -5.31 18.46
N LEU A 163 3.33 -4.26 18.66
CA LEU A 163 2.74 -3.93 19.96
C LEU A 163 1.71 -4.98 20.40
N THR A 164 0.93 -5.54 19.46
CA THR A 164 0.01 -6.65 19.76
C THR A 164 0.78 -7.88 20.26
N VAL A 165 1.87 -8.24 19.61
CA VAL A 165 2.74 -9.34 20.06
C VAL A 165 3.35 -9.04 21.43
N ALA A 166 3.91 -7.83 21.61
CA ALA A 166 4.49 -7.42 22.89
C ALA A 166 3.46 -7.48 24.03
N ARG A 167 2.25 -7.03 23.78
CA ARG A 167 1.12 -7.11 24.73
C ARG A 167 0.82 -8.55 25.13
N HIS A 168 0.69 -9.46 24.15
CA HIS A 168 0.44 -10.88 24.43
C HIS A 168 1.55 -11.51 25.26
N VAL A 169 2.81 -11.22 24.90
CA VAL A 169 3.98 -11.74 25.64
C VAL A 169 4.03 -11.19 27.08
N ALA A 170 3.78 -9.89 27.25
CA ALA A 170 3.77 -9.28 28.57
C ALA A 170 2.63 -9.82 29.45
N ALA A 171 1.44 -9.97 28.90
CA ALA A 171 0.29 -10.55 29.59
C ALA A 171 0.55 -12.00 30.01
N ALA A 172 1.06 -12.83 29.09
CA ALA A 172 1.38 -14.23 29.39
C ALA A 172 2.44 -14.37 30.50
N ARG A 173 3.46 -13.51 30.52
CA ARG A 173 4.44 -13.45 31.64
C ARG A 173 3.77 -13.08 32.96
N GLY A 174 2.67 -12.33 32.93
CA GLY A 174 1.84 -12.00 34.09
C GLY A 174 0.79 -13.05 34.44
N GLY A 175 0.76 -14.18 33.73
CA GLY A 175 -0.21 -15.28 33.94
C GLY A 175 -1.58 -15.02 33.32
N ILE A 176 -1.68 -14.06 32.37
CA ILE A 176 -2.94 -13.69 31.71
C ILE A 176 -2.95 -14.30 30.29
N ASP A 177 -3.94 -15.15 30.01
CA ASP A 177 -4.24 -15.58 28.64
C ASP A 177 -5.22 -14.59 28.00
N VAL A 178 -4.67 -13.66 27.22
CA VAL A 178 -5.44 -12.60 26.54
C VAL A 178 -6.47 -13.17 25.56
N ARG A 179 -6.21 -14.34 24.97
CA ARG A 179 -7.14 -14.97 24.02
C ARG A 179 -8.36 -15.55 24.73
N ALA A 180 -8.17 -16.14 25.89
CA ALA A 180 -9.23 -16.78 26.63
C ALA A 180 -10.05 -15.81 27.50
N SER A 181 -9.38 -14.83 28.14
CA SER A 181 -9.99 -13.95 29.13
C SER A 181 -10.06 -12.47 28.78
N GLY A 182 -9.40 -12.05 27.67
CA GLY A 182 -9.23 -10.64 27.36
C GLY A 182 -8.26 -9.96 28.32
N LEU A 183 -8.30 -8.64 28.39
CA LEU A 183 -7.48 -7.82 29.31
C LEU A 183 -8.31 -7.17 30.41
N GLN A 184 -9.64 -7.21 30.33
CA GLN A 184 -10.53 -6.58 31.30
C GLN A 184 -10.65 -7.41 32.58
N GLY A 185 -10.79 -6.74 33.71
CA GLY A 185 -10.99 -7.42 35.00
C GLY A 185 -9.70 -7.90 35.67
N HIS A 186 -8.53 -7.72 35.06
CA HIS A 186 -7.26 -8.06 35.69
C HIS A 186 -6.75 -6.93 36.58
N SER A 187 -6.19 -7.27 37.75
CA SER A 187 -5.65 -6.31 38.69
C SER A 187 -4.36 -5.63 38.21
N ARG A 188 -3.62 -6.26 37.32
CA ARG A 188 -2.38 -5.71 36.73
C ARG A 188 -2.70 -4.97 35.43
N ARG A 189 -2.24 -3.74 35.36
CA ARG A 189 -2.27 -2.93 34.13
C ARG A 189 -1.02 -3.18 33.31
N LEU A 190 -1.19 -3.40 32.00
CA LEU A 190 -0.09 -3.31 31.06
C LEU A 190 0.16 -1.82 30.77
N VAL A 191 1.41 -1.43 30.75
CA VAL A 191 1.83 -0.04 30.49
C VAL A 191 2.82 -0.01 29.35
N LEU A 192 2.72 1.03 28.52
CA LEU A 192 3.62 1.31 27.41
C LEU A 192 4.28 2.66 27.64
N TYR A 193 5.60 2.68 27.76
CA TYR A 193 6.38 3.90 27.87
C TYR A 193 6.87 4.32 26.49
N VAL A 194 6.63 5.57 26.13
CA VAL A 194 7.00 6.13 24.82
C VAL A 194 7.54 7.55 24.99
N GLY A 195 8.39 7.98 24.06
CA GLY A 195 8.83 9.37 23.99
C GLY A 195 7.72 10.31 23.54
N GLU A 196 7.86 11.60 23.80
CA GLU A 196 6.90 12.64 23.42
C GLU A 196 6.72 12.72 21.91
N GLU A 197 7.82 12.61 21.16
CA GLU A 197 7.87 12.66 19.69
C GLU A 197 7.50 11.32 19.01
N THR A 198 7.01 10.34 19.76
CA THR A 198 6.63 9.05 19.20
C THR A 198 5.50 9.21 18.18
N HIS A 199 5.66 8.60 17.02
CA HIS A 199 4.68 8.66 15.93
C HIS A 199 3.27 8.26 16.42
N SER A 200 2.26 8.97 15.94
CA SER A 200 0.86 8.87 16.37
C SER A 200 0.25 7.45 16.29
N CYS A 201 0.81 6.56 15.46
CA CYS A 201 0.33 5.17 15.34
C CYS A 201 0.42 4.40 16.66
N VAL A 202 1.39 4.72 17.52
CA VAL A 202 1.52 4.09 18.85
C VAL A 202 0.38 4.51 19.77
N ARG A 203 0.04 5.81 19.79
CA ARG A 203 -1.11 6.32 20.56
C ARG A 203 -2.41 5.70 20.04
N LYS A 204 -2.60 5.68 18.71
CA LYS A 204 -3.77 5.03 18.08
C LYS A 204 -3.89 3.55 18.43
N PHE A 205 -2.76 2.85 18.61
CA PHE A 205 -2.80 1.47 19.11
C PHE A 205 -3.38 1.39 20.53
N ALA A 206 -2.94 2.27 21.43
CA ALA A 206 -3.43 2.29 22.82
C ALA A 206 -4.93 2.64 22.92
N ASP A 207 -5.47 3.35 21.93
CA ASP A 207 -6.90 3.72 21.85
C ASP A 207 -7.79 2.59 21.29
N ILE A 208 -7.20 1.49 20.75
CA ILE A 208 -7.98 0.35 20.28
C ILE A 208 -8.58 -0.41 21.46
N PRO A 209 -9.92 -0.62 21.49
CA PRO A 209 -10.58 -1.30 22.59
C PRO A 209 -9.95 -2.65 22.93
N GLY A 210 -9.59 -2.86 24.18
CA GLY A 210 -8.93 -4.08 24.65
C GLY A 210 -7.40 -4.09 24.45
N SER A 211 -6.81 -2.93 24.16
CA SER A 211 -5.35 -2.73 24.13
C SER A 211 -4.81 -2.48 25.53
#